data_08955a56693d7851b0bc36db982a277c
#
_entry.id   08955a56693d7851b0bc36db982a277c
#
_cell.length_a   1.000
_cell.length_b   1.000
_cell.length_c   1.000
_cell.angle_alpha   90.00
_cell.angle_beta   90.00
_cell.angle_gamma   90.00
#
_symmetry.space_group_name_H-M   'P 1'
#
loop_
_entity.id
_entity.type
_entity.pdbx_description
1 polymer ?
#
loop_
_entity_poly.entity_id
_entity_poly.type
_entity_poly.pdbx_seq_one_letter_code
_entity_poly.pdbx_strand_id
1 'polypeptide(L)'
;MNNFIGIGKIVDSAENGRVLKFDLAIQQERPCFVPCILFDPTDEVKESVDQLQTKNRVVWLQGRVSMNEFEYQGRTIRKIQVVTYANGIRPI
;
A
#
# COMPACT_ATOMS: atom_id res chain seq x y z
N MET A 1 -15.40 -12.73 -4.05
CA MET A 1 -15.10 -11.73 -3.01
C MET A 1 -13.68 -11.20 -3.21
N ASN A 2 -13.51 -9.90 -3.10
CA ASN A 2 -12.23 -9.26 -3.33
C ASN A 2 -11.72 -8.70 -1.99
N ASN A 3 -10.89 -9.46 -1.32
CA ASN A 3 -10.36 -9.08 -0.03
C ASN A 3 -8.89 -9.49 0.06
N PHE A 4 -8.04 -8.52 0.35
CA PHE A 4 -6.63 -8.75 0.59
C PHE A 4 -6.34 -8.53 2.07
N ILE A 5 -5.62 -9.47 2.68
CA ILE A 5 -5.08 -9.32 4.03
C ILE A 5 -3.62 -9.70 3.99
N GLY A 6 -2.76 -8.82 4.50
CA GLY A 6 -1.34 -9.06 4.55
C GLY A 6 -0.72 -8.52 5.83
N ILE A 7 0.40 -9.10 6.21
CA ILE A 7 1.19 -8.66 7.36
C ILE A 7 2.59 -8.35 6.86
N GLY A 8 3.07 -7.15 7.17
CA GLY A 8 4.38 -6.72 6.70
C GLY A 8 4.72 -5.33 7.21
N LYS A 9 5.68 -4.70 6.55
CA LYS A 9 6.14 -3.37 6.90
C LYS A 9 5.89 -2.41 5.75
N ILE A 10 5.52 -1.18 6.08
CA ILE A 10 5.34 -0.13 5.10
C ILE A 10 6.69 0.40 4.66
N VAL A 11 6.94 0.43 3.36
CA VAL A 11 8.16 0.96 2.77
C VAL A 11 7.84 1.84 1.57
N ASP A 12 8.75 2.74 1.25
CA ASP A 12 8.71 3.58 0.03
C ASP A 12 7.41 4.38 -0.12
N SER A 13 6.93 4.98 0.96
CA SER A 13 5.74 5.81 0.89
C SER A 13 6.00 7.11 0.14
N ALA A 14 5.07 7.50 -0.71
CA ALA A 14 5.12 8.73 -1.48
C ALA A 14 3.73 9.28 -1.73
N GLU A 15 3.60 10.60 -1.62
CA GLU A 15 2.37 11.29 -1.98
C GLU A 15 2.40 11.65 -3.46
N ASN A 16 1.26 11.46 -4.13
CA ASN A 16 1.08 11.84 -5.51
C ASN A 16 -0.34 12.39 -5.68
N GLY A 17 -0.47 13.72 -5.59
CA GLY A 17 -1.77 14.36 -5.64
C GLY A 17 -2.63 13.96 -4.45
N ARG A 18 -3.78 13.37 -4.73
CA ARG A 18 -4.73 12.94 -3.69
C ARG A 18 -4.51 11.52 -3.19
N VAL A 19 -3.42 10.92 -3.58
CA VAL A 19 -3.17 9.52 -3.21
C VAL A 19 -1.87 9.41 -2.44
N LEU A 20 -1.84 8.46 -1.52
CA LEU A 20 -0.64 8.03 -0.83
C LEU A 20 -0.35 6.62 -1.30
N LYS A 21 0.83 6.43 -1.88
CA LYS A 21 1.29 5.13 -2.36
C LYS A 21 2.41 4.61 -1.47
N PHE A 22 2.40 3.33 -1.22
CA PHE A 22 3.49 2.66 -0.50
C PHE A 22 3.52 1.19 -0.89
N ASP A 23 4.59 0.52 -0.54
CA ASP A 23 4.68 -0.92 -0.67
C ASP A 23 4.54 -1.57 0.71
N LEU A 24 3.83 -2.67 0.76
CA LEU A 24 3.83 -3.56 1.94
C LEU A 24 4.89 -4.62 1.70
N ALA A 25 5.95 -4.58 2.48
CA ALA A 25 7.02 -5.57 2.41
C ALA A 25 6.65 -6.76 3.28
N ILE A 26 6.24 -7.84 2.65
CA ILE A 26 5.89 -9.08 3.34
C ILE A 26 7.16 -9.90 3.52
N GLN A 27 7.48 -10.19 4.75
CA GLN A 27 8.69 -10.91 5.11
C GLN A 27 8.46 -12.41 4.92
N GLN A 28 9.24 -12.98 4.03
CA GLN A 28 9.23 -14.42 3.76
C GLN A 28 10.58 -14.78 3.14
N GLU A 29 10.78 -16.03 2.75
CA GLU A 29 12.04 -16.51 2.19
C GLU A 29 12.52 -15.62 1.03
N ARG A 30 11.60 -15.23 0.14
CA ARG A 30 11.84 -14.18 -0.86
C ARG A 30 10.90 -13.02 -0.54
N PRO A 31 11.43 -11.87 -0.09
CA PRO A 31 10.56 -10.74 0.25
C PRO A 31 9.64 -10.36 -0.91
N CYS A 32 8.37 -10.16 -0.58
CA CYS A 32 7.35 -9.76 -1.53
C CYS A 32 6.93 -8.32 -1.23
N PHE A 33 6.92 -7.48 -2.26
CA PHE A 33 6.51 -6.08 -2.14
C PHE A 33 5.16 -5.93 -2.82
N VAL A 34 4.13 -5.61 -2.04
CA VAL A 34 2.77 -5.45 -2.55
C VAL A 34 2.47 -3.96 -2.67
N PRO A 35 2.23 -3.45 -3.89
CA PRO A 35 1.87 -2.04 -4.07
C PRO A 35 0.52 -1.74 -3.42
N CYS A 36 0.48 -0.72 -2.58
CA CYS A 36 -0.73 -0.28 -1.89
C CYS A 36 -1.02 1.18 -2.20
N ILE A 37 -2.29 1.53 -2.19
CA ILE A 37 -2.74 2.88 -2.45
C ILE A 37 -3.86 3.27 -1.48
N LEU A 38 -3.76 4.48 -0.96
CA LEU A 38 -4.77 5.15 -0.13
C LEU A 38 -5.27 6.37 -0.87
N PHE A 39 -6.58 6.44 -1.11
CA PHE A 39 -7.20 7.59 -1.74
C PHE A 39 -7.59 8.62 -0.70
N ASP A 40 -7.29 9.88 -0.98
CA ASP A 40 -7.68 11.05 -0.17
C ASP A 40 -7.40 10.87 1.34
N PRO A 41 -6.18 10.48 1.74
CA PRO A 41 -5.88 10.35 3.15
C PRO A 41 -5.88 11.72 3.84
N THR A 42 -6.35 11.76 5.08
CA THR A 42 -6.22 12.94 5.92
C THR A 42 -4.76 13.15 6.32
N ASP A 43 -4.43 14.34 6.80
CA ASP A 43 -3.08 14.62 7.28
C ASP A 43 -2.70 13.70 8.45
N GLU A 44 -3.67 13.38 9.31
CA GLU A 44 -3.47 12.44 10.42
C GLU A 44 -3.10 11.04 9.92
N VAL A 45 -3.76 10.58 8.88
CA VAL A 45 -3.48 9.26 8.28
C VAL A 45 -2.10 9.27 7.62
N LYS A 46 -1.75 10.33 6.90
CA LYS A 46 -0.43 10.47 6.28
C LYS A 46 0.68 10.41 7.33
N GLU A 47 0.49 11.12 8.43
CA GLU A 47 1.45 11.14 9.52
C GLU A 47 1.55 9.77 10.19
N SER A 48 0.42 9.10 10.39
CA SER A 48 0.39 7.76 10.96
C SER A 48 1.16 6.76 10.09
N VAL A 49 0.96 6.79 8.79
CA VAL A 49 1.68 5.92 7.85
C VAL A 49 3.17 6.24 7.88
N ASP A 50 3.54 7.51 7.88
CA ASP A 50 4.94 7.93 7.96
C ASP A 50 5.61 7.42 9.23
N GLN A 51 4.93 7.52 10.36
CA GLN A 51 5.45 7.02 11.64
C GLN A 51 5.62 5.50 11.64
N LEU A 52 4.66 4.77 11.10
CA LEU A 52 4.75 3.32 10.99
C LEU A 52 5.95 2.91 10.14
N GLN A 53 6.19 3.61 9.05
CA GLN A 53 7.35 3.37 8.21
C GLN A 53 8.65 3.73 8.93
N THR A 54 8.73 4.91 9.50
CA THR A 54 9.94 5.40 10.19
C THR A 54 10.32 4.51 11.37
N LYS A 55 9.34 4.05 12.13
CA LYS A 55 9.54 3.16 13.27
C LYS A 55 9.70 1.70 12.88
N ASN A 56 9.63 1.41 11.60
CA ASN A 56 9.79 0.05 11.08
C ASN A 56 8.84 -0.96 11.73
N ARG A 57 7.57 -0.54 11.92
CA ARG A 57 6.56 -1.34 12.61
C ARG A 57 5.94 -2.36 11.68
N VAL A 58 5.69 -3.55 12.20
CA VAL A 58 4.91 -4.55 11.50
C VAL A 58 3.43 -4.14 11.59
N VAL A 59 2.74 -4.20 10.45
CA VAL A 59 1.33 -3.85 10.37
C VAL A 59 0.52 -4.99 9.77
N TRP A 60 -0.74 -5.03 10.17
CA TRP A 60 -1.78 -5.81 9.52
C TRP A 60 -2.51 -4.87 8.56
N LEU A 61 -2.62 -5.28 7.30
CA LEU A 61 -3.22 -4.45 6.28
C LEU A 61 -4.33 -5.21 5.57
N GLN A 62 -5.49 -4.57 5.48
CA GLN A 62 -6.64 -5.07 4.74
C GLN A 62 -7.02 -4.09 3.65
N GLY A 63 -7.39 -4.62 2.50
CA GLY A 63 -7.85 -3.84 1.38
C GLY A 63 -8.48 -4.73 0.32
N ARG A 64 -8.60 -4.20 -0.86
CA ARG A 64 -9.09 -4.95 -2.01
C ARG A 64 -8.06 -4.89 -3.13
N VAL A 65 -7.97 -5.96 -3.89
CA VAL A 65 -7.11 -6.02 -5.06
C VAL A 65 -7.75 -5.22 -6.18
N SER A 66 -6.96 -4.38 -6.81
CA SER A 66 -7.37 -3.56 -7.95
C SER A 66 -6.31 -3.63 -9.03
N MET A 67 -6.67 -3.31 -10.24
CA MET A 67 -5.74 -3.29 -11.35
C MET A 67 -5.54 -1.85 -11.82
N ASN A 68 -4.29 -1.44 -11.93
CA ASN A 68 -3.93 -0.19 -12.58
C ASN A 68 -3.47 -0.51 -14.00
N GLU A 69 -4.14 0.09 -14.96
CA GLU A 69 -3.86 -0.12 -16.39
C GLU A 69 -3.42 1.20 -17.00
N PHE A 70 -2.29 1.17 -17.70
CA PHE A 70 -1.77 2.35 -18.38
C PHE A 70 -1.01 1.95 -19.63
N GLU A 71 -0.86 2.90 -20.55
CA GLU A 71 -0.09 2.69 -21.76
C GLU A 71 1.32 3.24 -21.60
N TYR A 72 2.29 2.43 -22.04
CA TYR A 72 3.69 2.81 -22.06
C TYR A 72 4.32 2.28 -23.34
N GLN A 73 4.86 3.18 -24.15
CA GLN A 73 5.52 2.85 -25.44
C GLN A 73 4.64 1.98 -26.34
N GLY A 74 3.35 2.33 -26.44
CA GLY A 74 2.40 1.62 -27.29
C GLY A 74 1.94 0.27 -26.76
N ARG A 75 2.30 -0.06 -25.52
CA ARG A 75 1.85 -1.29 -24.84
C ARG A 75 0.95 -0.97 -23.68
N THR A 76 -0.07 -1.80 -23.49
CA THR A 76 -0.90 -1.74 -22.30
C THR A 76 -0.21 -2.49 -21.18
N ILE A 77 0.09 -1.79 -20.08
CA ILE A 77 0.70 -2.37 -18.90
C ILE A 77 -0.35 -2.44 -17.80
N ARG A 78 -0.45 -3.62 -17.18
CA ARG A 78 -1.37 -3.88 -16.08
C ARG A 78 -0.58 -4.22 -14.83
N LYS A 79 -0.85 -3.49 -13.75
CA LYS A 79 -0.23 -3.76 -12.44
C LYS A 79 -1.30 -3.96 -11.40
N ILE A 80 -1.13 -5.01 -10.61
CA ILE A 80 -2.01 -5.28 -9.48
C ILE A 80 -1.57 -4.39 -8.33
N GLN A 81 -2.54 -3.81 -7.65
CA GLN A 81 -2.33 -3.01 -6.45
C GLN A 81 -3.42 -3.31 -5.44
N VAL A 82 -3.17 -2.97 -4.20
CA VAL A 82 -4.15 -3.08 -3.13
C VAL A 82 -4.63 -1.69 -2.77
N VAL A 83 -5.94 -1.48 -2.87
CA VAL A 83 -6.58 -0.27 -2.37
C VAL A 83 -6.94 -0.51 -0.92
N THR A 84 -6.35 0.26 -0.03
CA THR A 84 -6.59 0.14 1.41
C THR A 84 -7.29 1.38 1.95
N TYR A 85 -7.64 1.35 3.21
CA TYR A 85 -8.36 2.39 3.93
C TYR A 85 -7.61 2.74 5.21
N ALA A 86 -7.89 3.92 5.76
CA ALA A 86 -7.25 4.34 7.00
C ALA A 86 -7.41 3.32 8.13
N ASN A 87 -8.62 2.75 8.28
CA ASN A 87 -8.88 1.74 9.30
C ASN A 87 -8.46 0.32 8.89
N GLY A 88 -7.95 0.15 7.68
CA GLY A 88 -7.41 -1.11 7.21
C GLY A 88 -5.93 -1.30 7.50
N ILE A 89 -5.27 -0.32 8.10
CA ILE A 89 -3.85 -0.39 8.46
C ILE A 89 -3.76 -0.35 9.98
N ARG A 90 -3.30 -1.46 10.58
CA ARG A 90 -3.24 -1.58 12.03
C ARG A 90 -1.85 -2.07 12.46
N PRO A 91 -1.19 -1.39 13.37
CA PRO A 91 0.07 -1.90 13.94
C PRO A 91 -0.19 -3.16 14.76
N ILE A 92 0.73 -4.07 14.66
CA ILE A 92 0.70 -5.30 15.45
C ILE A 92 1.53 -5.12 16.72
#